data_f13a9fee90e243dd0e2da588892a68f6
#
_entry.id   f13a9fee90e243dd0e2da588892a68f6
#
_cell.length_a   1.000
_cell.length_b   1.000
_cell.length_c   1.000
_cell.angle_alpha   90.00
_cell.angle_beta   90.00
_cell.angle_gamma   90.00
#
_symmetry.space_group_name_H-M   'P 1'
#
loop_
_entity.id
_entity.type
_entity.pdbx_description
1 polymer ?
#
loop_
_entity_poly.entity_id
_entity_poly.type
_entity_poly.pdbx_seq_one_letter_code
_entity_poly.pdbx_strand_id
1 'polypeptide(L)'
;MSTIHEYAELLKQRKLSSVELTKQYLARIEKADAQIGSYITVCPDDALAAAGKADERIAKGEATLLTGIPVGIKDNICTEGITTTCASKMLYNFVPPYDATVTKRLKNEGAVILGKLNMDEFAMGSSTESSYFKKTKNPYDLTRVPGGSSGGSAASVSADLAPYALGSDTGGSIRQPAAFCGNVGLKPTYGLVSRFGLIAFASSLDQIGSFTKDVTDCAIVLNAIAGYDKMDSTSVDADKTDYTKALGLPLKGMKVGVPKQYLESGIQTEIREAVENAIKVYEMLGAECEECSLPLSKFALPAYYLISSAEASSNLARFDGIKYGYRAEGYHGLADLYERTRSEGFGEEVKRRIMLGTYALSSGYYDAYYKKAQQVRGLIKRDFAACFEKYDVLLTPTTPTTAYKFGEKSDPVAMYMGDICTVAVNIAGLPAISIPAGLDKKGMPIGIQLIANSFDESKLLTAAFAYERETGYEKLRPTVKEVE
;
A
#
# COMPACT_ATOMS: atom_id res chain seq x y z
N MET A 1 18.71 -4.92 -11.23
CA MET A 1 17.26 -4.71 -11.01
C MET A 1 16.88 -3.42 -11.71
N SER A 2 16.19 -3.51 -12.84
CA SER A 2 15.81 -2.31 -13.59
C SER A 2 14.44 -1.77 -13.13
N THR A 3 14.24 -0.49 -13.36
CA THR A 3 13.01 0.26 -13.08
C THR A 3 12.02 0.17 -14.25
N ILE A 4 10.80 0.67 -14.07
CA ILE A 4 9.79 0.72 -15.15
C ILE A 4 10.33 1.53 -16.33
N HIS A 5 10.83 2.74 -16.05
CA HIS A 5 11.30 3.63 -17.12
C HIS A 5 12.51 3.09 -17.88
N GLU A 6 13.43 2.36 -17.20
CA GLU A 6 14.55 1.67 -17.86
C GLU A 6 14.06 0.52 -18.75
N TYR A 7 13.13 -0.31 -18.27
CA TYR A 7 12.53 -1.36 -19.10
C TYR A 7 11.74 -0.80 -20.28
N ALA A 8 10.97 0.28 -20.08
CA ALA A 8 10.23 0.94 -21.15
C ALA A 8 11.16 1.37 -22.29
N GLU A 9 12.35 1.90 -21.97
CA GLU A 9 13.34 2.29 -22.98
C GLU A 9 13.93 1.07 -23.71
N LEU A 10 14.26 -0.02 -23.00
CA LEU A 10 14.74 -1.26 -23.61
C LEU A 10 13.72 -1.90 -24.56
N LEU A 11 12.45 -1.92 -24.14
CA LEU A 11 11.33 -2.43 -24.94
C LEU A 11 11.09 -1.56 -26.19
N LYS A 12 11.09 -0.23 -26.04
CA LYS A 12 10.95 0.72 -27.15
C LYS A 12 12.07 0.57 -28.17
N GLN A 13 13.32 0.37 -27.69
CA GLN A 13 14.47 0.13 -28.55
C GLN A 13 14.51 -1.30 -29.13
N ARG A 14 13.57 -2.18 -28.74
CA ARG A 14 13.54 -3.60 -29.12
C ARG A 14 14.80 -4.38 -28.74
N LYS A 15 15.51 -3.93 -27.70
CA LYS A 15 16.65 -4.65 -27.11
C LYS A 15 16.21 -5.77 -26.16
N LEU A 16 14.95 -5.74 -25.77
CA LEU A 16 14.25 -6.71 -24.94
C LEU A 16 12.80 -6.80 -25.44
N SER A 17 12.20 -7.98 -25.48
CA SER A 17 10.77 -8.14 -25.71
C SER A 17 10.01 -8.26 -24.39
N SER A 18 8.72 -7.93 -24.40
CA SER A 18 7.85 -8.12 -23.24
C SER A 18 7.75 -9.60 -22.84
N VAL A 19 7.72 -10.49 -23.84
CA VAL A 19 7.72 -11.95 -23.60
C VAL A 19 8.99 -12.40 -22.89
N GLU A 20 10.16 -11.91 -23.30
CA GLU A 20 11.44 -12.24 -22.62
C GLU A 20 11.47 -11.69 -21.20
N LEU A 21 11.06 -10.43 -20.99
CA LEU A 21 10.98 -9.80 -19.69
C LEU A 21 10.03 -10.57 -18.76
N THR A 22 8.84 -10.93 -19.25
CA THR A 22 7.85 -11.70 -18.48
C THR A 22 8.41 -13.08 -18.09
N LYS A 23 9.05 -13.80 -19.01
CA LYS A 23 9.71 -15.08 -18.72
C LYS A 23 10.78 -14.94 -17.63
N GLN A 24 11.58 -13.87 -17.66
CA GLN A 24 12.59 -13.62 -16.62
C GLN A 24 11.96 -13.45 -15.25
N TYR A 25 10.86 -12.69 -15.13
CA TYR A 25 10.16 -12.50 -13.85
C TYR A 25 9.47 -13.78 -13.38
N LEU A 26 8.81 -14.53 -14.26
CA LEU A 26 8.22 -15.83 -13.91
C LEU A 26 9.27 -16.82 -13.40
N ALA A 27 10.43 -16.90 -14.02
CA ALA A 27 11.54 -17.73 -13.56
C ALA A 27 12.09 -17.30 -12.20
N ARG A 28 12.17 -15.97 -11.94
CA ARG A 28 12.56 -15.45 -10.62
C ARG A 28 11.54 -15.82 -9.55
N ILE A 29 10.24 -15.69 -9.85
CA ILE A 29 9.16 -16.07 -8.94
C ILE A 29 9.27 -17.56 -8.61
N GLU A 30 9.40 -18.42 -9.60
CA GLU A 30 9.55 -19.88 -9.42
C GLU A 30 10.75 -20.23 -8.53
N LYS A 31 11.90 -19.56 -8.74
CA LYS A 31 13.12 -19.82 -7.97
C LYS A 31 13.06 -19.29 -6.54
N ALA A 32 12.51 -18.10 -6.31
CA ALA A 32 12.68 -17.37 -5.04
C ALA A 32 11.41 -17.22 -4.20
N ASP A 33 10.21 -17.22 -4.78
CA ASP A 33 9.00 -16.93 -4.03
C ASP A 33 8.61 -18.01 -3.01
N ALA A 34 9.06 -19.25 -3.20
CA ALA A 34 8.90 -20.31 -2.21
C ALA A 34 9.50 -19.94 -0.83
N GLN A 35 10.57 -19.13 -0.80
CA GLN A 35 11.19 -18.66 0.43
C GLN A 35 10.54 -17.38 0.96
N ILE A 36 10.09 -16.48 0.08
CA ILE A 36 9.54 -15.16 0.42
C ILE A 36 8.03 -15.25 0.68
N GLY A 37 7.29 -15.97 -0.15
CA GLY A 37 5.85 -16.14 -0.03
C GLY A 37 5.06 -14.89 -0.43
N SER A 38 5.52 -14.14 -1.41
CA SER A 38 4.88 -12.89 -1.83
C SER A 38 3.64 -13.08 -2.72
N TYR A 39 3.56 -14.18 -3.50
CA TYR A 39 2.41 -14.50 -4.36
C TYR A 39 1.49 -15.53 -3.73
N ILE A 40 0.18 -15.33 -3.80
CA ILE A 40 -0.85 -16.37 -3.55
C ILE A 40 -1.11 -17.13 -4.84
N THR A 41 -1.27 -16.39 -5.95
CA THR A 41 -1.55 -16.94 -7.28
C THR A 41 -0.57 -16.34 -8.27
N VAL A 42 0.05 -17.19 -9.11
CA VAL A 42 0.86 -16.77 -10.27
C VAL A 42 0.11 -17.19 -11.53
N CYS A 43 0.11 -16.33 -12.57
CA CYS A 43 -0.67 -16.50 -13.80
C CYS A 43 0.24 -16.56 -15.04
N PRO A 44 1.04 -17.63 -15.24
CA PRO A 44 2.06 -17.66 -16.29
C PRO A 44 1.47 -17.55 -17.71
N ASP A 45 0.42 -18.28 -18.00
CA ASP A 45 -0.18 -18.35 -19.34
C ASP A 45 -0.82 -17.02 -19.73
N ASP A 46 -1.60 -16.42 -18.81
CA ASP A 46 -2.22 -15.10 -19.02
C ASP A 46 -1.16 -14.01 -19.17
N ALA A 47 -0.11 -14.05 -18.35
CA ALA A 47 0.99 -13.09 -18.42
C ALA A 47 1.75 -13.19 -19.75
N LEU A 48 2.07 -14.38 -20.22
CA LEU A 48 2.74 -14.58 -21.51
C LEU A 48 1.87 -14.17 -22.70
N ALA A 49 0.55 -14.46 -22.64
CA ALA A 49 -0.39 -14.02 -23.67
C ALA A 49 -0.52 -12.48 -23.71
N ALA A 50 -0.57 -11.81 -22.54
CA ALA A 50 -0.57 -10.36 -22.43
C ALA A 50 0.74 -9.75 -22.95
N ALA A 51 1.88 -10.35 -22.63
CA ALA A 51 3.20 -9.92 -23.10
C ALA A 51 3.31 -9.99 -24.63
N GLY A 52 2.80 -11.05 -25.27
CA GLY A 52 2.76 -11.15 -26.73
C GLY A 52 1.95 -10.01 -27.36
N LYS A 53 0.78 -9.69 -26.83
CA LYS A 53 -0.02 -8.53 -27.28
C LYS A 53 0.71 -7.20 -27.06
N ALA A 54 1.46 -7.06 -25.98
CA ALA A 54 2.28 -5.87 -25.71
C ALA A 54 3.42 -5.73 -26.73
N ASP A 55 4.09 -6.80 -27.13
CA ASP A 55 5.10 -6.79 -28.17
C ASP A 55 4.53 -6.37 -29.52
N GLU A 56 3.31 -6.83 -29.88
CA GLU A 56 2.60 -6.36 -31.08
C GLU A 56 2.31 -4.86 -31.03
N ARG A 57 1.88 -4.34 -29.87
CA ARG A 57 1.59 -2.93 -29.64
C ARG A 57 2.86 -2.06 -29.75
N ILE A 58 3.97 -2.54 -29.17
CA ILE A 58 5.30 -1.92 -29.29
C ILE A 58 5.74 -1.87 -30.77
N ALA A 59 5.53 -2.96 -31.50
CA ALA A 59 5.89 -3.04 -32.93
C ALA A 59 5.13 -2.03 -33.79
N LYS A 60 3.87 -1.70 -33.43
CA LYS A 60 3.03 -0.70 -34.09
C LYS A 60 3.35 0.75 -33.68
N GLY A 61 4.21 0.97 -32.68
CA GLY A 61 4.52 2.30 -32.16
C GLY A 61 3.43 2.88 -31.24
N GLU A 62 2.53 2.05 -30.69
CA GLU A 62 1.42 2.43 -29.83
C GLU A 62 1.70 2.21 -28.33
N ALA A 63 2.98 2.02 -27.97
CA ALA A 63 3.41 1.73 -26.62
C ALA A 63 3.29 2.95 -25.68
N THR A 64 2.85 2.71 -24.46
CA THR A 64 2.99 3.64 -23.31
C THR A 64 4.18 3.21 -22.45
N LEU A 65 4.47 3.96 -21.37
CA LEU A 65 5.56 3.61 -20.44
C LEU A 65 5.31 2.30 -19.67
N LEU A 66 4.06 1.83 -19.58
CA LEU A 66 3.71 0.57 -18.90
C LEU A 66 3.48 -0.59 -19.87
N THR A 67 3.47 -0.34 -21.18
CA THR A 67 3.24 -1.40 -22.17
C THR A 67 4.32 -2.46 -22.10
N GLY A 68 3.91 -3.70 -21.79
CA GLY A 68 4.80 -4.85 -21.67
C GLY A 68 5.55 -4.97 -20.35
N ILE A 69 5.30 -4.07 -19.39
CA ILE A 69 5.93 -4.11 -18.06
C ILE A 69 5.13 -5.03 -17.13
N PRO A 70 5.79 -6.02 -16.49
CA PRO A 70 5.13 -6.90 -15.52
C PRO A 70 4.71 -6.18 -14.24
N VAL A 71 3.59 -6.61 -13.63
CA VAL A 71 3.04 -6.05 -12.39
C VAL A 71 2.45 -7.11 -11.48
N GLY A 72 2.64 -6.95 -10.17
CA GLY A 72 1.93 -7.72 -9.15
C GLY A 72 0.72 -6.97 -8.60
N ILE A 73 -0.40 -7.64 -8.38
CA ILE A 73 -1.65 -7.05 -7.91
C ILE A 73 -2.00 -7.59 -6.52
N LYS A 74 -2.16 -6.73 -5.51
CA LYS A 74 -2.60 -7.15 -4.17
C LYS A 74 -3.91 -7.94 -4.25
N ASP A 75 -4.04 -8.98 -3.46
CA ASP A 75 -5.10 -9.97 -3.58
C ASP A 75 -6.50 -9.51 -3.09
N ASN A 76 -6.67 -8.24 -2.77
CA ASN A 76 -7.98 -7.62 -2.55
C ASN A 76 -8.43 -6.72 -3.72
N ILE A 77 -7.68 -6.64 -4.81
CA ILE A 77 -8.02 -5.89 -6.01
C ILE A 77 -8.56 -6.88 -7.04
N CYS A 78 -9.82 -6.78 -7.41
CA CYS A 78 -10.49 -7.66 -8.36
C CYS A 78 -9.78 -7.67 -9.72
N THR A 79 -9.49 -8.89 -10.18
CA THR A 79 -8.90 -9.15 -11.50
C THR A 79 -9.77 -10.19 -12.20
N GLU A 80 -10.45 -9.82 -13.25
CA GLU A 80 -11.40 -10.68 -13.98
C GLU A 80 -10.75 -12.00 -14.38
N GLY A 81 -11.41 -13.11 -14.05
CA GLY A 81 -10.96 -14.47 -14.35
C GLY A 81 -9.85 -15.00 -13.44
N ILE A 82 -9.27 -14.17 -12.55
CA ILE A 82 -8.18 -14.58 -11.65
C ILE A 82 -8.67 -14.60 -10.21
N THR A 83 -8.46 -15.72 -9.51
CA THR A 83 -8.86 -15.88 -8.11
C THR A 83 -8.38 -14.69 -7.26
N THR A 84 -9.30 -14.11 -6.48
CA THR A 84 -9.08 -12.94 -5.63
C THR A 84 -9.64 -13.22 -4.24
N THR A 85 -8.75 -13.53 -3.29
CA THR A 85 -9.13 -14.17 -2.02
C THR A 85 -9.10 -13.25 -0.80
N CYS A 86 -8.52 -12.07 -0.90
CA CYS A 86 -8.18 -11.22 0.26
C CYS A 86 -7.35 -11.96 1.32
N ALA A 87 -6.56 -12.95 0.90
CA ALA A 87 -5.79 -13.84 1.77
C ALA A 87 -6.66 -14.54 2.85
N SER A 88 -7.95 -14.81 2.56
CA SER A 88 -8.95 -15.37 3.46
C SER A 88 -9.51 -16.69 2.96
N LYS A 89 -9.78 -17.62 3.89
CA LYS A 89 -10.59 -18.80 3.61
C LYS A 89 -11.98 -18.42 3.11
N MET A 90 -12.53 -17.29 3.56
CA MET A 90 -13.86 -16.80 3.17
C MET A 90 -14.00 -16.63 1.64
N LEU A 91 -12.94 -16.22 0.94
CA LEU A 91 -12.93 -15.98 -0.49
C LEU A 91 -11.96 -16.89 -1.26
N TYR A 92 -11.51 -18.00 -0.66
CA TYR A 92 -10.45 -18.85 -1.23
C TYR A 92 -10.70 -19.31 -2.67
N ASN A 93 -11.95 -19.40 -3.09
CA ASN A 93 -12.41 -19.87 -4.41
C ASN A 93 -13.13 -18.77 -5.22
N PHE A 94 -13.08 -17.51 -4.79
CA PHE A 94 -13.77 -16.43 -5.48
C PHE A 94 -13.00 -15.98 -6.72
N VAL A 95 -13.63 -16.08 -7.88
CA VAL A 95 -13.12 -15.56 -9.15
C VAL A 95 -14.02 -14.39 -9.57
N PRO A 96 -13.47 -13.14 -9.60
CA PRO A 96 -14.23 -11.98 -9.98
C PRO A 96 -14.70 -12.03 -11.44
N PRO A 97 -15.98 -11.69 -11.73
CA PRO A 97 -16.48 -11.59 -13.10
C PRO A 97 -16.21 -10.21 -13.75
N TYR A 98 -15.35 -9.39 -13.13
CA TYR A 98 -14.99 -8.05 -13.59
C TYR A 98 -13.63 -7.61 -13.04
N ASP A 99 -13.01 -6.68 -13.74
CA ASP A 99 -11.80 -6.01 -13.27
C ASP A 99 -12.13 -4.81 -12.35
N ALA A 100 -11.29 -4.59 -11.35
CA ALA A 100 -11.23 -3.28 -10.70
C ALA A 100 -10.83 -2.20 -11.71
N THR A 101 -11.26 -0.95 -11.48
CA THR A 101 -10.93 0.15 -12.39
C THR A 101 -9.42 0.31 -12.59
N VAL A 102 -8.63 0.18 -11.53
CA VAL A 102 -7.16 0.23 -11.64
C VAL A 102 -6.60 -0.93 -12.47
N THR A 103 -7.14 -2.14 -12.32
CA THR A 103 -6.76 -3.32 -13.12
C THR A 103 -7.07 -3.09 -14.59
N LYS A 104 -8.27 -2.59 -14.91
CA LYS A 104 -8.67 -2.26 -16.26
C LYS A 104 -7.78 -1.17 -16.88
N ARG A 105 -7.44 -0.13 -16.12
CA ARG A 105 -6.54 0.93 -16.56
C ARG A 105 -5.15 0.38 -16.89
N LEU A 106 -4.55 -0.44 -16.00
CA LEU A 106 -3.26 -1.08 -16.26
C LEU A 106 -3.29 -1.97 -17.51
N LYS A 107 -4.34 -2.78 -17.68
CA LYS A 107 -4.52 -3.59 -18.91
C LYS A 107 -4.61 -2.70 -20.16
N ASN A 108 -5.29 -1.57 -20.08
CA ASN A 108 -5.39 -0.59 -21.19
C ASN A 108 -4.02 0.04 -21.51
N GLU A 109 -3.17 0.27 -20.52
CA GLU A 109 -1.78 0.70 -20.72
C GLU A 109 -0.89 -0.43 -21.28
N GLY A 110 -1.37 -1.65 -21.34
CA GLY A 110 -0.63 -2.82 -21.82
C GLY A 110 0.30 -3.44 -20.77
N ALA A 111 0.08 -3.18 -19.49
CA ALA A 111 0.81 -3.83 -18.41
C ALA A 111 0.51 -5.34 -18.34
N VAL A 112 1.49 -6.12 -17.90
CA VAL A 112 1.42 -7.59 -17.82
C VAL A 112 1.21 -8.03 -16.36
N ILE A 113 0.04 -8.56 -16.03
CA ILE A 113 -0.26 -9.02 -14.67
C ILE A 113 0.40 -10.38 -14.43
N LEU A 114 1.36 -10.44 -13.49
CA LEU A 114 2.05 -11.67 -13.10
C LEU A 114 1.23 -12.56 -12.18
N GLY A 115 0.36 -11.96 -11.35
CA GLY A 115 -0.44 -12.69 -10.37
C GLY A 115 -0.92 -11.83 -9.21
N LYS A 116 -1.39 -12.54 -8.15
CA LYS A 116 -2.02 -11.96 -6.96
C LYS A 116 -1.08 -12.07 -5.76
N LEU A 117 -0.84 -10.94 -5.12
CA LEU A 117 0.14 -10.78 -4.04
C LEU A 117 -0.49 -10.95 -2.67
N ASN A 118 0.23 -11.66 -1.80
CA ASN A 118 -0.19 -11.98 -0.45
C ASN A 118 -0.37 -10.72 0.42
N MET A 119 -1.21 -10.84 1.44
CA MET A 119 -1.62 -9.72 2.28
C MET A 119 -2.10 -10.21 3.65
N ASP A 120 -2.29 -9.32 4.61
CA ASP A 120 -3.09 -9.62 5.78
C ASP A 120 -4.56 -9.84 5.40
N GLU A 121 -5.22 -10.79 6.04
CA GLU A 121 -6.60 -11.17 5.74
C GLU A 121 -7.54 -9.97 5.73
N PHE A 122 -8.27 -9.75 4.63
CA PHE A 122 -9.15 -8.59 4.38
C PHE A 122 -8.50 -7.23 4.67
N ALA A 123 -7.19 -7.12 4.45
CA ALA A 123 -6.39 -5.94 4.73
C ALA A 123 -6.35 -5.53 6.24
N MET A 124 -6.66 -6.46 7.15
CA MET A 124 -6.68 -6.25 8.59
C MET A 124 -5.43 -6.84 9.24
N GLY A 125 -4.43 -6.00 9.44
CA GLY A 125 -3.13 -6.35 10.00
C GLY A 125 -2.05 -5.39 9.52
N SER A 126 -0.84 -5.56 10.04
CA SER A 126 0.34 -4.76 9.71
C SER A 126 1.62 -5.60 9.61
N SER A 127 1.50 -6.92 9.37
CA SER A 127 2.64 -7.83 9.31
C SER A 127 2.58 -8.91 8.22
N THR A 128 1.43 -9.12 7.59
CA THR A 128 1.13 -10.20 6.64
C THR A 128 1.29 -11.60 7.27
N GLU A 129 1.11 -11.69 8.60
CA GLU A 129 1.09 -12.95 9.34
C GLU A 129 -0.30 -13.60 9.36
N SER A 130 -1.37 -12.81 9.17
CA SER A 130 -2.77 -13.24 9.26
C SER A 130 -3.30 -13.88 7.97
N SER A 131 -2.49 -14.00 6.91
CA SER A 131 -2.89 -14.66 5.67
C SER A 131 -3.27 -16.13 5.91
N TYR A 132 -4.42 -16.55 5.38
CA TYR A 132 -4.87 -17.94 5.43
C TYR A 132 -3.93 -18.89 4.68
N PHE A 133 -3.25 -18.43 3.62
CA PHE A 133 -2.47 -19.29 2.75
C PHE A 133 -1.05 -19.51 3.26
N LYS A 134 -0.33 -18.44 3.57
CA LYS A 134 1.08 -18.49 4.01
C LYS A 134 1.53 -17.15 4.57
N LYS A 135 2.62 -17.14 5.33
CA LYS A 135 3.28 -15.91 5.76
C LYS A 135 4.18 -15.39 4.64
N THR A 136 4.21 -14.06 4.45
CA THR A 136 5.23 -13.42 3.61
C THR A 136 6.40 -13.00 4.48
N LYS A 137 7.62 -13.18 4.00
CA LYS A 137 8.85 -12.85 4.71
C LYS A 137 9.51 -11.60 4.13
N ASN A 138 10.24 -10.87 4.99
CA ASN A 138 10.98 -9.69 4.55
C ASN A 138 12.22 -10.10 3.76
N PRO A 139 12.44 -9.58 2.54
CA PRO A 139 13.61 -9.94 1.72
C PRO A 139 14.96 -9.54 2.33
N TYR A 140 15.02 -8.57 3.25
CA TYR A 140 16.24 -8.20 3.97
C TYR A 140 16.61 -9.16 5.09
N ASP A 141 15.60 -9.77 5.72
CA ASP A 141 15.77 -10.79 6.78
C ASP A 141 14.54 -11.69 6.81
N LEU A 142 14.68 -12.93 6.34
CA LEU A 142 13.58 -13.91 6.24
C LEU A 142 12.98 -14.33 7.60
N THR A 143 13.57 -13.91 8.72
CA THR A 143 13.00 -14.12 10.06
C THR A 143 12.07 -12.97 10.50
N ARG A 144 11.94 -11.92 9.67
CA ARG A 144 11.17 -10.71 9.97
C ARG A 144 9.98 -10.54 9.06
N VAL A 145 9.01 -9.75 9.55
CA VAL A 145 7.80 -9.41 8.81
C VAL A 145 8.12 -8.41 7.69
N PRO A 146 7.44 -8.49 6.53
CA PRO A 146 7.56 -7.50 5.46
C PRO A 146 6.75 -6.24 5.73
N GLY A 147 6.01 -6.21 6.84
CA GLY A 147 4.93 -5.26 7.08
C GLY A 147 3.60 -5.73 6.46
N GLY A 148 2.60 -4.88 6.52
CA GLY A 148 1.24 -5.15 6.04
C GLY A 148 0.31 -3.92 6.09
N SER A 149 -0.85 -4.08 5.53
CA SER A 149 -1.41 -5.35 5.01
C SER A 149 -0.92 -5.71 3.60
N SER A 150 -0.18 -4.87 2.88
CA SER A 150 0.33 -5.16 1.52
C SER A 150 1.76 -5.74 1.56
N GLY A 151 2.05 -6.68 2.47
CA GLY A 151 3.40 -7.21 2.64
C GLY A 151 3.90 -8.00 1.42
N GLY A 152 3.03 -8.75 0.74
CA GLY A 152 3.37 -9.41 -0.51
C GLY A 152 3.76 -8.42 -1.61
N SER A 153 3.05 -7.27 -1.71
CA SER A 153 3.37 -6.22 -2.68
C SER A 153 4.74 -5.60 -2.41
N ALA A 154 5.03 -5.25 -1.16
CA ALA A 154 6.33 -4.71 -0.78
C ALA A 154 7.47 -5.72 -0.99
N ALA A 155 7.28 -6.97 -0.52
CA ALA A 155 8.29 -8.01 -0.63
C ALA A 155 8.58 -8.39 -2.09
N SER A 156 7.57 -8.46 -2.96
CA SER A 156 7.77 -8.80 -4.38
C SER A 156 8.63 -7.76 -5.11
N VAL A 157 8.40 -6.46 -4.86
CA VAL A 157 9.20 -5.39 -5.47
C VAL A 157 10.62 -5.37 -4.91
N SER A 158 10.77 -5.50 -3.59
CA SER A 158 12.07 -5.53 -2.92
C SER A 158 12.95 -6.70 -3.37
N ALA A 159 12.35 -7.90 -3.53
CA ALA A 159 13.05 -9.11 -3.97
C ALA A 159 13.19 -9.23 -5.50
N ASP A 160 12.82 -8.21 -6.28
CA ASP A 160 12.82 -8.21 -7.76
C ASP A 160 11.97 -9.33 -8.36
N LEU A 161 10.85 -9.67 -7.72
CA LEU A 161 9.84 -10.60 -8.23
C LEU A 161 8.71 -9.87 -9.01
N ALA A 162 8.68 -8.56 -8.95
CA ALA A 162 7.91 -7.67 -9.81
C ALA A 162 8.65 -6.33 -9.95
N PRO A 163 8.60 -5.65 -11.12
CA PRO A 163 9.13 -4.30 -11.27
C PRO A 163 8.41 -3.30 -10.37
N TYR A 164 7.09 -3.44 -10.25
CA TYR A 164 6.21 -2.67 -9.38
C TYR A 164 4.99 -3.49 -8.98
N ALA A 165 4.26 -3.00 -7.99
CA ALA A 165 3.04 -3.64 -7.52
C ALA A 165 1.97 -2.61 -7.13
N LEU A 166 0.70 -3.02 -7.19
CA LEU A 166 -0.38 -2.29 -6.53
C LEU A 166 -0.64 -2.84 -5.14
N GLY A 167 -0.98 -1.94 -4.23
CA GLY A 167 -1.45 -2.24 -2.89
C GLY A 167 -2.69 -1.44 -2.51
N SER A 168 -3.13 -1.59 -1.26
CA SER A 168 -4.18 -0.77 -0.65
C SER A 168 -3.74 -0.29 0.72
N ASP A 169 -4.14 0.93 1.08
CA ASP A 169 -3.75 1.61 2.31
C ASP A 169 -5.01 2.16 3.01
N THR A 170 -5.35 1.59 4.15
CA THR A 170 -6.47 2.00 4.99
C THR A 170 -6.00 2.75 6.24
N GLY A 171 -4.82 2.40 6.74
CA GLY A 171 -4.19 2.99 7.92
C GLY A 171 -2.67 3.04 7.86
N GLY A 172 -2.06 2.79 6.68
CA GLY A 172 -0.62 2.72 6.49
C GLY A 172 -0.18 1.53 5.66
N SER A 173 -1.13 0.72 5.16
CA SER A 173 -0.86 -0.60 4.56
C SER A 173 -0.16 -0.59 3.19
N ILE A 174 0.24 0.55 2.66
CA ILE A 174 1.23 0.73 1.60
C ILE A 174 2.52 1.29 2.19
N ARG A 175 2.44 2.38 2.93
CA ARG A 175 3.59 3.15 3.40
C ARG A 175 4.43 2.37 4.40
N GLN A 176 3.80 1.70 5.38
CA GLN A 176 4.49 0.91 6.40
C GLN A 176 5.24 -0.29 5.79
N PRO A 177 4.65 -1.18 4.96
CA PRO A 177 5.41 -2.25 4.34
C PRO A 177 6.45 -1.75 3.32
N ALA A 178 6.24 -0.59 2.66
CA ALA A 178 7.26 0.04 1.84
C ALA A 178 8.48 0.43 2.67
N ALA A 179 8.30 1.04 3.85
CA ALA A 179 9.38 1.35 4.78
C ALA A 179 10.13 0.11 5.26
N PHE A 180 9.41 -0.97 5.59
CA PHE A 180 10.02 -2.22 6.09
C PHE A 180 10.80 -3.00 5.02
N CYS A 181 10.44 -2.82 3.75
CA CYS A 181 11.06 -3.52 2.61
C CYS A 181 11.95 -2.62 1.74
N GLY A 182 12.16 -1.35 2.11
CA GLY A 182 13.05 -0.43 1.39
C GLY A 182 12.55 -0.04 0.00
N ASN A 183 11.24 0.13 -0.16
CA ASN A 183 10.59 0.54 -1.40
C ASN A 183 10.03 1.97 -1.29
N VAL A 184 9.70 2.56 -2.44
CA VAL A 184 8.83 3.73 -2.52
C VAL A 184 7.37 3.25 -2.47
N GLY A 185 6.59 3.80 -1.54
CA GLY A 185 5.18 3.46 -1.37
C GLY A 185 4.29 4.69 -1.32
N LEU A 186 3.41 4.87 -2.31
CA LEU A 186 2.51 6.02 -2.42
C LEU A 186 1.08 5.65 -2.07
N LYS A 187 0.51 6.36 -1.11
CA LYS A 187 -0.93 6.46 -0.87
C LYS A 187 -1.43 7.79 -1.43
N PRO A 188 -2.18 7.81 -2.55
CA PRO A 188 -2.75 9.05 -3.10
C PRO A 188 -3.80 9.68 -2.17
N THR A 189 -4.24 10.88 -2.50
CA THR A 189 -5.43 11.52 -1.91
C THR A 189 -6.63 10.60 -2.02
N TYR A 190 -7.44 10.53 -0.95
CA TYR A 190 -8.67 9.75 -0.95
C TYR A 190 -9.61 10.23 -2.06
N GLY A 191 -10.01 9.31 -2.94
CA GLY A 191 -10.86 9.59 -4.09
C GLY A 191 -10.13 9.95 -5.40
N LEU A 192 -8.81 10.14 -5.40
CA LEU A 192 -8.02 10.38 -6.62
C LEU A 192 -7.92 9.11 -7.48
N VAL A 193 -7.79 7.95 -6.85
CA VAL A 193 -7.78 6.63 -7.51
C VAL A 193 -9.06 5.90 -7.12
N SER A 194 -9.79 5.41 -8.11
CA SER A 194 -11.05 4.68 -7.92
C SER A 194 -10.87 3.44 -7.05
N ARG A 195 -11.83 3.22 -6.14
CA ARG A 195 -11.95 2.02 -5.31
C ARG A 195 -12.90 0.97 -5.89
N PHE A 196 -13.50 1.21 -7.08
CA PHE A 196 -14.35 0.21 -7.71
C PHE A 196 -13.55 -1.08 -7.97
N GLY A 197 -14.04 -2.20 -7.46
CA GLY A 197 -13.39 -3.50 -7.52
C GLY A 197 -12.31 -3.72 -6.45
N LEU A 198 -12.07 -2.78 -5.54
CA LEU A 198 -11.35 -3.02 -4.29
C LEU A 198 -12.30 -3.68 -3.29
N ILE A 199 -11.96 -4.86 -2.80
CA ILE A 199 -12.75 -5.51 -1.74
C ILE A 199 -12.55 -4.71 -0.45
N ALA A 200 -13.65 -4.16 0.06
CA ALA A 200 -13.63 -3.14 1.10
C ALA A 200 -13.24 -3.68 2.48
N PHE A 201 -12.31 -3.00 3.13
CA PHE A 201 -12.10 -3.05 4.57
C PHE A 201 -12.89 -1.92 5.25
N ALA A 202 -12.46 -0.66 5.07
CA ALA A 202 -13.10 0.52 5.63
C ALA A 202 -13.33 1.56 4.52
N SER A 203 -14.55 1.62 4.02
CA SER A 203 -14.92 2.35 2.79
C SER A 203 -14.55 3.83 2.80
N SER A 204 -14.52 4.48 3.97
CA SER A 204 -14.18 5.90 4.11
C SER A 204 -12.68 6.16 4.26
N LEU A 205 -11.84 5.11 4.24
CA LEU A 205 -10.39 5.18 4.49
C LEU A 205 -9.56 4.46 3.40
N ASP A 206 -10.09 3.39 2.80
CA ASP A 206 -9.39 2.56 1.82
C ASP A 206 -8.95 3.38 0.61
N GLN A 207 -7.69 3.21 0.19
CA GLN A 207 -7.13 3.83 -1.00
C GLN A 207 -6.15 2.87 -1.69
N ILE A 208 -6.24 2.73 -3.02
CA ILE A 208 -5.25 2.00 -3.82
C ILE A 208 -4.07 2.91 -4.14
N GLY A 209 -2.87 2.34 -4.15
CA GLY A 209 -1.65 3.02 -4.54
C GLY A 209 -0.54 2.03 -4.93
N SER A 210 0.66 2.53 -5.11
CA SER A 210 1.77 1.79 -5.72
C SER A 210 2.91 1.48 -4.76
N PHE A 211 3.63 0.40 -5.10
CA PHE A 211 4.97 0.09 -4.65
C PHE A 211 5.90 0.12 -5.86
N THR A 212 6.96 0.88 -5.77
CA THR A 212 7.94 1.04 -6.86
C THR A 212 9.36 1.06 -6.31
N LYS A 213 10.35 0.97 -7.19
CA LYS A 213 11.76 0.99 -6.82
C LYS A 213 12.27 2.42 -6.62
N ASP A 214 11.67 3.40 -7.32
CA ASP A 214 12.01 4.81 -7.25
C ASP A 214 10.77 5.70 -7.41
N VAL A 215 10.96 7.00 -7.22
CA VAL A 215 9.89 8.01 -7.31
C VAL A 215 9.47 8.27 -8.75
N THR A 216 10.35 8.06 -9.73
CA THR A 216 10.01 8.20 -11.15
C THR A 216 8.97 7.18 -11.57
N ASP A 217 9.19 5.92 -11.23
CA ASP A 217 8.23 4.85 -11.48
C ASP A 217 6.91 5.07 -10.73
N CYS A 218 6.99 5.63 -9.50
CA CYS A 218 5.80 5.99 -8.73
C CYS A 218 4.92 7.01 -9.47
N ALA A 219 5.50 8.05 -10.05
CA ALA A 219 4.79 9.04 -10.84
C ALA A 219 4.16 8.43 -12.12
N ILE A 220 4.88 7.53 -12.79
CA ILE A 220 4.38 6.81 -13.99
C ILE A 220 3.17 5.95 -13.63
N VAL A 221 3.25 5.17 -12.55
CA VAL A 221 2.13 4.33 -12.10
C VAL A 221 0.94 5.18 -11.67
N LEU A 222 1.17 6.30 -10.95
CA LEU A 222 0.09 7.20 -10.55
C LEU A 222 -0.63 7.80 -11.77
N ASN A 223 0.09 8.21 -12.82
CA ASN A 223 -0.51 8.67 -14.09
C ASN A 223 -1.47 7.65 -14.69
N ALA A 224 -1.13 6.36 -14.58
CA ALA A 224 -1.94 5.30 -15.16
C ALA A 224 -3.21 4.99 -14.34
N ILE A 225 -3.13 5.05 -13.00
CA ILE A 225 -4.23 4.61 -12.13
C ILE A 225 -5.13 5.74 -11.64
N ALA A 226 -4.65 7.01 -11.62
CA ALA A 226 -5.42 8.18 -11.17
C ALA A 226 -6.50 8.61 -12.17
N GLY A 227 -7.55 9.24 -11.65
CA GLY A 227 -8.61 9.89 -12.43
C GLY A 227 -10.02 9.47 -12.04
N TYR A 228 -11.00 10.25 -12.51
CA TYR A 228 -12.41 10.07 -12.20
C TYR A 228 -12.97 8.74 -12.68
N ASP A 229 -13.84 8.18 -11.85
CA ASP A 229 -14.59 6.96 -12.16
C ASP A 229 -16.03 7.05 -11.64
N LYS A 230 -16.98 7.05 -12.55
CA LYS A 230 -18.42 7.07 -12.24
C LYS A 230 -18.91 5.84 -11.45
N MET A 231 -18.13 4.76 -11.44
CA MET A 231 -18.45 3.52 -10.71
C MET A 231 -18.11 3.62 -9.23
N ASP A 232 -17.32 4.62 -8.81
CA ASP A 232 -17.00 4.91 -7.41
C ASP A 232 -17.56 6.27 -7.02
N SER A 233 -18.59 6.29 -6.17
CA SER A 233 -19.25 7.52 -5.73
C SER A 233 -18.34 8.44 -4.90
N THR A 234 -17.18 7.96 -4.47
CA THR A 234 -16.17 8.75 -3.74
C THR A 234 -15.04 9.26 -4.65
N SER A 235 -15.04 8.85 -5.94
CA SER A 235 -14.06 9.33 -6.91
C SER A 235 -14.26 10.81 -7.19
N VAL A 236 -13.17 11.57 -7.16
CA VAL A 236 -13.18 13.02 -7.37
C VAL A 236 -12.78 13.31 -8.82
N ASP A 237 -13.53 14.16 -9.48
CA ASP A 237 -13.17 14.69 -10.80
C ASP A 237 -12.15 15.83 -10.64
N ALA A 238 -10.90 15.40 -10.43
CA ALA A 238 -9.76 16.31 -10.33
C ALA A 238 -9.14 16.52 -11.72
N ASP A 239 -8.48 17.66 -11.89
CA ASP A 239 -7.76 17.98 -13.12
C ASP A 239 -6.77 16.88 -13.49
N LYS A 240 -6.75 16.50 -14.77
CA LYS A 240 -5.82 15.50 -15.27
C LYS A 240 -4.40 16.06 -15.22
N THR A 241 -3.60 15.55 -14.30
CA THR A 241 -2.22 15.96 -14.07
C THR A 241 -1.26 14.92 -14.63
N ASP A 242 -0.18 15.37 -15.25
CA ASP A 242 0.98 14.53 -15.57
C ASP A 242 2.00 14.67 -14.43
N TYR A 243 1.99 13.71 -13.54
CA TYR A 243 2.83 13.71 -12.32
C TYR A 243 4.33 13.60 -12.60
N THR A 244 4.73 13.10 -13.79
CA THR A 244 6.15 13.04 -14.17
C THR A 244 6.75 14.44 -14.38
N LYS A 245 5.93 15.44 -14.68
CA LYS A 245 6.38 16.84 -14.82
C LYS A 245 6.77 17.50 -13.49
N ALA A 246 6.39 16.90 -12.38
CA ALA A 246 6.80 17.36 -11.05
C ALA A 246 8.22 16.94 -10.67
N LEU A 247 8.79 15.96 -11.40
CA LEU A 247 10.10 15.42 -11.10
C LEU A 247 11.21 16.39 -11.53
N GLY A 248 12.15 16.67 -10.60
CA GLY A 248 13.28 17.56 -10.87
C GLY A 248 12.99 19.05 -10.76
N LEU A 249 11.79 19.45 -10.31
CA LEU A 249 11.52 20.83 -9.97
C LEU A 249 12.35 21.24 -8.73
N PRO A 250 12.82 22.51 -8.66
CA PRO A 250 13.65 22.98 -7.57
C PRO A 250 12.87 23.07 -6.26
N LEU A 251 13.55 22.77 -5.13
CA LEU A 251 12.97 22.90 -3.79
C LEU A 251 13.14 24.28 -3.16
N LYS A 252 13.82 25.21 -3.84
CA LYS A 252 14.09 26.56 -3.29
C LYS A 252 12.80 27.24 -2.88
N GLY A 253 12.69 27.56 -1.57
CA GLY A 253 11.53 28.20 -0.97
C GLY A 253 10.38 27.26 -0.62
N MET A 254 10.50 25.94 -0.85
CA MET A 254 9.55 24.95 -0.35
C MET A 254 9.61 24.90 1.18
N LYS A 255 8.46 24.98 1.83
CA LYS A 255 8.34 24.93 3.28
C LYS A 255 8.02 23.53 3.75
N VAL A 256 8.91 22.94 4.55
CA VAL A 256 8.79 21.60 5.10
C VAL A 256 8.50 21.69 6.60
N GLY A 257 7.29 21.29 7.01
CA GLY A 257 6.93 21.21 8.43
C GLY A 257 7.35 19.86 9.04
N VAL A 258 7.94 19.88 10.23
CA VAL A 258 8.33 18.67 10.97
C VAL A 258 7.50 18.58 12.25
N PRO A 259 6.40 17.80 12.28
CA PRO A 259 5.55 17.69 13.46
C PRO A 259 6.25 17.00 14.61
N LYS A 260 6.53 17.72 15.70
CA LYS A 260 7.29 17.21 16.85
C LYS A 260 6.69 15.97 17.50
N GLN A 261 5.36 15.82 17.48
CA GLN A 261 4.68 14.68 18.09
C GLN A 261 5.10 13.33 17.50
N TYR A 262 5.57 13.31 16.25
CA TYR A 262 6.07 12.08 15.61
C TYR A 262 7.54 11.78 15.92
N LEU A 263 8.24 12.66 16.65
CA LEU A 263 9.62 12.49 17.08
C LEU A 263 9.76 12.33 18.60
N GLU A 264 8.64 12.26 19.34
CA GLU A 264 8.60 12.07 20.78
C GLU A 264 8.96 10.61 21.17
N SER A 265 8.65 10.23 22.41
CA SER A 265 8.98 8.89 22.95
C SER A 265 8.35 7.74 22.13
N GLY A 266 9.06 6.63 22.00
CA GLY A 266 8.60 5.42 21.31
C GLY A 266 9.12 5.27 19.88
N ILE A 267 9.86 6.24 19.35
CA ILE A 267 10.53 6.15 18.04
C ILE A 267 11.97 5.62 18.25
N GLN A 268 12.32 4.59 17.47
CA GLN A 268 13.67 4.02 17.46
C GLN A 268 14.71 5.09 17.10
N THR A 269 15.87 5.09 17.78
CA THR A 269 16.89 6.13 17.65
C THR A 269 17.34 6.33 16.20
N GLU A 270 17.63 5.25 15.48
CA GLU A 270 18.08 5.30 14.09
C GLU A 270 17.01 5.90 13.14
N ILE A 271 15.73 5.73 13.45
CA ILE A 271 14.64 6.35 12.66
C ILE A 271 14.58 7.86 12.94
N ARG A 272 14.76 8.27 14.20
CA ARG A 272 14.86 9.68 14.55
C ARG A 272 16.04 10.35 13.83
N GLU A 273 17.21 9.72 13.88
CA GLU A 273 18.42 10.18 13.20
C GLU A 273 18.23 10.28 11.69
N ALA A 274 17.47 9.34 11.08
CA ALA A 274 17.15 9.38 9.65
C ALA A 274 16.27 10.59 9.29
N VAL A 275 15.28 10.95 10.13
CA VAL A 275 14.46 12.16 9.93
C VAL A 275 15.30 13.42 10.11
N GLU A 276 16.17 13.49 11.12
CA GLU A 276 17.09 14.61 11.35
C GLU A 276 18.07 14.79 10.18
N ASN A 277 18.55 13.70 9.60
CA ASN A 277 19.38 13.76 8.39
C ASN A 277 18.57 14.18 7.16
N ALA A 278 17.32 13.78 7.03
CA ALA A 278 16.45 14.22 5.94
C ALA A 278 16.20 15.73 6.00
N ILE A 279 16.02 16.31 7.19
CA ILE A 279 15.92 17.76 7.38
C ILE A 279 17.14 18.47 6.78
N LYS A 280 18.36 18.01 7.13
CA LYS A 280 19.61 18.59 6.60
C LYS A 280 19.71 18.48 5.07
N VAL A 281 19.25 17.36 4.50
CA VAL A 281 19.22 17.17 3.04
C VAL A 281 18.25 18.18 2.40
N TYR A 282 17.05 18.36 2.94
CA TYR A 282 16.08 19.34 2.42
C TYR A 282 16.60 20.77 2.51
N GLU A 283 17.22 21.15 3.64
CA GLU A 283 17.85 22.48 3.82
C GLU A 283 18.98 22.71 2.80
N MET A 284 19.84 21.71 2.58
CA MET A 284 20.90 21.76 1.57
C MET A 284 20.34 21.94 0.15
N LEU A 285 19.18 21.34 -0.15
CA LEU A 285 18.48 21.49 -1.42
C LEU A 285 17.69 22.80 -1.54
N GLY A 286 17.75 23.68 -0.51
CA GLY A 286 17.16 25.01 -0.51
C GLY A 286 15.72 25.09 -0.01
N ALA A 287 15.19 24.04 0.61
CA ALA A 287 13.93 24.08 1.33
C ALA A 287 14.09 24.74 2.72
N GLU A 288 12.99 25.25 3.26
CA GLU A 288 12.92 25.83 4.61
C GLU A 288 12.26 24.81 5.56
N CYS A 289 13.04 24.21 6.46
CA CYS A 289 12.53 23.22 7.42
C CYS A 289 12.21 23.86 8.76
N GLU A 290 11.01 23.65 9.29
CA GLU A 290 10.59 24.19 10.59
C GLU A 290 9.85 23.14 11.42
N GLU A 291 10.05 23.18 12.75
CA GLU A 291 9.21 22.41 13.67
C GLU A 291 7.77 22.92 13.61
N CYS A 292 6.80 22.00 13.55
CA CYS A 292 5.38 22.30 13.63
C CYS A 292 4.67 21.38 14.64
N SER A 293 3.37 21.54 14.79
CA SER A 293 2.60 20.78 15.78
C SER A 293 1.30 20.24 15.19
N LEU A 294 1.04 18.96 15.46
CA LEU A 294 -0.21 18.26 15.20
C LEU A 294 -0.77 17.68 16.53
N PRO A 295 -1.26 18.51 17.45
CA PRO A 295 -1.56 18.11 18.83
C PRO A 295 -2.67 17.05 18.94
N LEU A 296 -3.53 16.94 17.92
CA LEU A 296 -4.60 15.97 17.88
C LEU A 296 -4.19 14.60 17.28
N SER A 297 -2.96 14.48 16.77
CA SER A 297 -2.45 13.21 16.22
C SER A 297 -2.51 12.05 17.21
N LYS A 298 -2.36 12.30 18.53
CA LYS A 298 -2.51 11.30 19.60
C LYS A 298 -3.88 10.62 19.65
N PHE A 299 -4.91 11.24 19.10
CA PHE A 299 -6.26 10.68 19.02
C PHE A 299 -6.52 9.93 17.70
N ALA A 300 -5.59 9.96 16.75
CA ALA A 300 -5.79 9.35 15.44
C ALA A 300 -5.90 7.83 15.53
N LEU A 301 -5.04 7.19 16.34
CA LEU A 301 -5.05 5.73 16.49
C LEU A 301 -6.39 5.20 17.04
N PRO A 302 -6.90 5.64 18.20
CA PRO A 302 -8.21 5.20 18.70
C PRO A 302 -9.37 5.56 17.75
N ALA A 303 -9.36 6.75 17.12
CA ALA A 303 -10.38 7.11 16.15
C ALA A 303 -10.37 6.18 14.92
N TYR A 304 -9.18 5.85 14.41
CA TYR A 304 -8.99 4.92 13.30
C TYR A 304 -9.57 3.55 13.61
N TYR A 305 -9.22 2.95 14.76
CA TYR A 305 -9.70 1.61 15.12
C TYR A 305 -11.19 1.53 15.34
N LEU A 306 -11.80 2.59 15.88
CA LEU A 306 -13.26 2.68 16.02
C LEU A 306 -13.95 2.78 14.65
N ILE A 307 -13.51 3.70 13.78
CA ILE A 307 -14.12 3.92 12.47
C ILE A 307 -13.90 2.69 11.58
N SER A 308 -12.65 2.21 11.45
CA SER A 308 -12.34 1.09 10.57
C SER A 308 -13.01 -0.21 10.98
N SER A 309 -13.10 -0.51 12.29
CA SER A 309 -13.81 -1.68 12.79
C SER A 309 -15.32 -1.58 12.56
N ALA A 310 -15.91 -0.41 12.78
CA ALA A 310 -17.34 -0.17 12.52
C ALA A 310 -17.68 -0.39 11.03
N GLU A 311 -16.89 0.19 10.14
CA GLU A 311 -17.06 0.01 8.70
C GLU A 311 -16.78 -1.43 8.24
N ALA A 312 -15.77 -2.10 8.81
CA ALA A 312 -15.50 -3.51 8.57
C ALA A 312 -16.66 -4.41 8.92
N SER A 313 -17.30 -4.20 10.10
CA SER A 313 -18.44 -5.00 10.53
C SER A 313 -19.60 -4.91 9.53
N SER A 314 -19.83 -3.73 8.95
CA SER A 314 -20.85 -3.51 7.92
C SER A 314 -20.43 -4.07 6.56
N ASN A 315 -19.19 -3.83 6.13
CA ASN A 315 -18.68 -4.28 4.83
C ASN A 315 -18.61 -5.81 4.74
N LEU A 316 -18.17 -6.49 5.81
CA LEU A 316 -18.01 -7.93 5.83
C LEU A 316 -19.31 -8.69 6.18
N ALA A 317 -20.41 -7.99 6.45
CA ALA A 317 -21.73 -8.61 6.64
C ALA A 317 -22.23 -9.38 5.41
N ARG A 318 -21.74 -9.01 4.21
CA ARG A 318 -22.11 -9.64 2.93
C ARG A 318 -21.54 -11.06 2.73
N PHE A 319 -20.53 -11.45 3.51
CA PHE A 319 -19.89 -12.77 3.41
C PHE A 319 -20.62 -13.75 4.34
N ASP A 320 -21.58 -14.47 3.78
CA ASP A 320 -22.54 -15.32 4.49
C ASP A 320 -22.54 -16.79 4.02
N GLY A 321 -21.72 -17.11 3.00
CA GLY A 321 -21.65 -18.46 2.42
C GLY A 321 -22.83 -18.84 1.53
N ILE A 322 -23.70 -17.90 1.14
CA ILE A 322 -24.88 -18.16 0.32
C ILE A 322 -24.61 -17.90 -1.16
N LYS A 323 -24.09 -16.70 -1.49
CA LYS A 323 -23.94 -16.26 -2.88
C LYS A 323 -22.60 -16.66 -3.49
N TYR A 324 -21.52 -16.59 -2.73
CA TYR A 324 -20.15 -16.88 -3.17
C TYR A 324 -19.23 -17.10 -1.97
N GLY A 325 -18.04 -17.62 -2.22
CA GLY A 325 -17.03 -17.85 -1.20
C GLY A 325 -17.22 -19.16 -0.43
N TYR A 326 -16.55 -19.25 0.72
CA TYR A 326 -16.62 -20.39 1.61
C TYR A 326 -18.01 -20.56 2.20
N ARG A 327 -18.50 -21.80 2.23
CA ARG A 327 -19.73 -22.23 2.88
C ARG A 327 -19.43 -23.41 3.79
N ALA A 328 -19.83 -23.34 5.05
CA ALA A 328 -19.69 -24.45 5.99
C ALA A 328 -20.51 -25.66 5.55
N GLU A 329 -19.99 -26.86 5.79
CA GLU A 329 -20.66 -28.13 5.51
C GLU A 329 -21.36 -28.65 6.78
N GLY A 330 -22.36 -29.52 6.61
CA GLY A 330 -23.04 -30.21 7.72
C GLY A 330 -23.78 -29.28 8.69
N TYR A 331 -24.32 -28.16 8.20
CA TYR A 331 -25.08 -27.20 9.00
C TYR A 331 -26.54 -27.62 9.18
N HIS A 332 -27.15 -27.15 10.27
CA HIS A 332 -28.55 -27.40 10.62
C HIS A 332 -29.38 -26.10 10.57
N GLY A 333 -29.94 -25.78 9.40
CA GLY A 333 -30.72 -24.58 9.19
C GLY A 333 -29.88 -23.31 8.92
N LEU A 334 -30.59 -22.20 8.67
CA LEU A 334 -29.97 -20.98 8.18
C LEU A 334 -29.07 -20.28 9.22
N ALA A 335 -29.50 -20.24 10.47
CA ALA A 335 -28.72 -19.60 11.54
C ALA A 335 -27.38 -20.30 11.75
N ASP A 336 -27.36 -21.63 11.82
CA ASP A 336 -26.15 -22.45 11.96
C ASP A 336 -25.23 -22.31 10.73
N LEU A 337 -25.81 -22.23 9.50
CA LEU A 337 -25.05 -21.95 8.29
C LEU A 337 -24.25 -20.64 8.41
N TYR A 338 -24.91 -19.53 8.80
CA TYR A 338 -24.24 -18.23 8.96
C TYR A 338 -23.17 -18.27 10.05
N GLU A 339 -23.51 -18.80 11.22
CA GLU A 339 -22.59 -18.86 12.36
C GLU A 339 -21.34 -19.68 12.01
N ARG A 340 -21.50 -20.88 11.50
CA ARG A 340 -20.38 -21.76 11.14
C ARG A 340 -19.56 -21.20 9.98
N THR A 341 -20.21 -20.73 8.92
CA THR A 341 -19.50 -20.16 7.77
C THR A 341 -18.60 -19.00 8.20
N ARG A 342 -19.11 -18.08 9.02
CA ARG A 342 -18.35 -16.92 9.47
C ARG A 342 -17.29 -17.27 10.51
N SER A 343 -17.58 -18.20 11.41
CA SER A 343 -16.63 -18.69 12.43
C SER A 343 -15.44 -19.42 11.81
N GLU A 344 -15.69 -20.25 10.81
CA GLU A 344 -14.67 -21.07 10.13
C GLU A 344 -13.95 -20.33 9.01
N GLY A 345 -14.65 -19.39 8.35
CA GLY A 345 -14.17 -18.67 7.17
C GLY A 345 -13.31 -17.47 7.46
N PHE A 346 -13.54 -16.76 8.58
CA PHE A 346 -12.75 -15.61 8.99
C PHE A 346 -11.68 -15.97 10.02
N GLY A 347 -10.50 -15.39 9.88
CA GLY A 347 -9.41 -15.45 10.85
C GLY A 347 -9.69 -14.61 12.11
N GLU A 348 -8.85 -14.76 13.10
CA GLU A 348 -9.07 -14.19 14.44
C GLU A 348 -9.08 -12.65 14.45
N GLU A 349 -8.16 -12.00 13.75
CA GLU A 349 -8.11 -10.52 13.71
C GLU A 349 -9.35 -9.94 13.02
N VAL A 350 -9.80 -10.56 11.93
CA VAL A 350 -11.02 -10.14 11.23
C VAL A 350 -12.25 -10.29 12.13
N LYS A 351 -12.38 -11.42 12.83
CA LYS A 351 -13.46 -11.63 13.82
C LYS A 351 -13.43 -10.58 14.93
N ARG A 352 -12.23 -10.27 15.45
CA ARG A 352 -12.05 -9.23 16.48
C ARG A 352 -12.53 -7.86 15.99
N ARG A 353 -12.14 -7.45 14.75
CA ARG A 353 -12.59 -6.18 14.17
C ARG A 353 -14.09 -6.13 13.94
N ILE A 354 -14.68 -7.22 13.45
CA ILE A 354 -16.13 -7.34 13.28
C ILE A 354 -16.84 -7.17 14.62
N MET A 355 -16.38 -7.83 15.67
CA MET A 355 -16.99 -7.74 17.02
C MET A 355 -16.87 -6.32 17.61
N LEU A 356 -15.69 -5.72 17.53
CA LEU A 356 -15.47 -4.33 17.98
C LEU A 356 -16.33 -3.34 17.21
N GLY A 357 -16.45 -3.51 15.90
CA GLY A 357 -17.28 -2.66 15.06
C GLY A 357 -18.77 -2.80 15.35
N THR A 358 -19.24 -4.02 15.51
CA THR A 358 -20.63 -4.31 15.87
C THR A 358 -20.97 -3.68 17.22
N TYR A 359 -20.07 -3.78 18.20
CA TYR A 359 -20.23 -3.14 19.50
C TYR A 359 -20.28 -1.61 19.38
N ALA A 360 -19.36 -1.00 18.65
CA ALA A 360 -19.30 0.45 18.45
C ALA A 360 -20.54 1.03 17.73
N LEU A 361 -21.22 0.21 16.91
CA LEU A 361 -22.43 0.59 16.19
C LEU A 361 -23.73 0.21 16.92
N SER A 362 -23.66 -0.52 18.04
CA SER A 362 -24.85 -0.99 18.76
C SER A 362 -25.59 0.14 19.47
N SER A 363 -26.87 -0.08 19.72
CA SER A 363 -27.74 0.88 20.42
C SER A 363 -27.17 1.24 21.79
N GLY A 364 -27.10 2.54 22.09
CA GLY A 364 -26.52 3.08 23.34
C GLY A 364 -25.02 3.34 23.27
N TYR A 365 -24.28 2.74 22.31
CA TYR A 365 -22.83 2.94 22.16
C TYR A 365 -22.44 3.76 20.91
N TYR A 366 -23.33 3.85 19.93
CA TYR A 366 -23.08 4.58 18.67
C TYR A 366 -22.63 6.03 18.90
N ASP A 367 -23.33 6.79 19.76
CA ASP A 367 -22.99 8.19 20.04
C ASP A 367 -21.68 8.31 20.83
N ALA A 368 -21.42 7.39 21.74
CA ALA A 368 -20.25 7.41 22.62
C ALA A 368 -18.96 7.02 21.88
N TYR A 369 -19.03 6.14 20.89
CA TYR A 369 -17.86 5.62 20.18
C TYR A 369 -17.78 6.07 18.73
N TYR A 370 -18.67 5.61 17.86
CA TYR A 370 -18.56 5.86 16.43
C TYR A 370 -18.73 7.34 16.07
N LYS A 371 -19.80 7.97 16.56
CA LYS A 371 -20.04 9.41 16.32
C LYS A 371 -18.94 10.28 16.92
N LYS A 372 -18.44 9.93 18.10
CA LYS A 372 -17.31 10.61 18.73
C LYS A 372 -16.04 10.48 17.88
N ALA A 373 -15.75 9.30 17.38
CA ALA A 373 -14.60 9.07 16.49
C ALA A 373 -14.70 9.88 15.18
N GLN A 374 -15.90 10.01 14.59
CA GLN A 374 -16.14 10.87 13.43
C GLN A 374 -15.94 12.36 13.75
N GLN A 375 -16.33 12.82 14.94
CA GLN A 375 -16.06 14.19 15.40
C GLN A 375 -14.54 14.43 15.53
N VAL A 376 -13.81 13.49 16.13
CA VAL A 376 -12.35 13.53 16.26
C VAL A 376 -11.69 13.55 14.87
N ARG A 377 -12.19 12.75 13.91
CA ARG A 377 -11.76 12.80 12.51
C ARG A 377 -11.84 14.21 11.94
N GLY A 378 -12.96 14.91 12.16
CA GLY A 378 -13.14 16.29 11.71
C GLY A 378 -12.13 17.26 12.35
N LEU A 379 -11.76 17.05 13.61
CA LEU A 379 -10.76 17.84 14.32
C LEU A 379 -9.34 17.59 13.75
N ILE A 380 -8.97 16.33 13.53
CA ILE A 380 -7.67 15.96 12.95
C ILE A 380 -7.52 16.56 11.53
N LYS A 381 -8.58 16.52 10.71
CA LYS A 381 -8.56 17.19 9.39
C LYS A 381 -8.25 18.67 9.50
N ARG A 382 -8.83 19.37 10.48
CA ARG A 382 -8.56 20.82 10.71
C ARG A 382 -7.13 21.07 11.19
N ASP A 383 -6.56 20.17 12.00
CA ASP A 383 -5.17 20.23 12.45
C ASP A 383 -4.20 20.23 11.26
N PHE A 384 -4.40 19.27 10.33
CA PHE A 384 -3.61 19.20 9.11
C PHE A 384 -3.84 20.41 8.20
N ALA A 385 -5.09 20.85 8.01
CA ALA A 385 -5.40 22.00 7.18
C ALA A 385 -4.68 23.27 7.67
N ALA A 386 -4.64 23.51 8.98
CA ALA A 386 -3.90 24.65 9.56
C ALA A 386 -2.37 24.53 9.31
N CYS A 387 -1.80 23.33 9.34
CA CYS A 387 -0.40 23.13 8.97
C CYS A 387 -0.15 23.46 7.49
N PHE A 388 -1.05 23.04 6.58
CA PHE A 388 -0.92 23.29 5.14
C PHE A 388 -1.24 24.72 4.70
N GLU A 389 -1.71 25.60 5.60
CA GLU A 389 -1.71 27.04 5.36
C GLU A 389 -0.28 27.62 5.34
N LYS A 390 0.67 26.96 6.03
CA LYS A 390 2.05 27.41 6.18
C LYS A 390 3.07 26.56 5.44
N TYR A 391 2.88 25.25 5.40
CA TYR A 391 3.84 24.28 4.88
C TYR A 391 3.35 23.64 3.58
N ASP A 392 4.26 23.39 2.64
CA ASP A 392 3.96 22.68 1.38
C ASP A 392 3.90 21.18 1.59
N VAL A 393 4.78 20.64 2.42
CA VAL A 393 4.82 19.21 2.80
C VAL A 393 5.18 19.08 4.28
N LEU A 394 4.77 17.96 4.87
CA LEU A 394 5.18 17.57 6.23
C LEU A 394 6.12 16.36 6.14
N LEU A 395 7.19 16.37 6.92
CA LEU A 395 8.17 15.29 7.05
C LEU A 395 8.00 14.56 8.38
N THR A 396 7.81 13.23 8.33
CA THR A 396 7.65 12.38 9.52
C THR A 396 8.39 11.05 9.33
N PRO A 397 8.65 10.27 10.40
CA PRO A 397 8.95 8.85 10.22
C PRO A 397 7.74 8.13 9.60
N THR A 398 7.99 7.08 8.80
CA THR A 398 6.90 6.23 8.30
C THR A 398 6.43 5.26 9.39
N THR A 399 7.35 4.73 10.18
CA THR A 399 7.08 3.73 11.22
C THR A 399 7.88 4.05 12.49
N PRO A 400 7.42 3.64 13.68
CA PRO A 400 8.15 3.88 14.92
C PRO A 400 9.40 2.99 15.07
N THR A 401 9.43 1.82 14.42
CA THR A 401 10.52 0.84 14.44
C THR A 401 10.79 0.30 13.05
N THR A 402 11.96 -0.27 12.81
CA THR A 402 12.22 -1.12 11.64
C THR A 402 11.48 -2.46 11.75
N ALA A 403 11.52 -3.29 10.71
CA ALA A 403 10.81 -4.57 10.70
C ALA A 403 11.21 -5.46 11.89
N TYR A 404 10.23 -6.00 12.58
CA TYR A 404 10.37 -6.88 13.75
C TYR A 404 10.25 -8.36 13.35
N LYS A 405 10.62 -9.28 14.26
CA LYS A 405 10.55 -10.73 14.00
C LYS A 405 9.11 -11.25 14.03
N PHE A 406 8.86 -12.36 13.35
CA PHE A 406 7.59 -13.07 13.44
C PHE A 406 7.21 -13.38 14.89
N GLY A 407 5.95 -13.14 15.26
CA GLY A 407 5.43 -13.39 16.61
C GLY A 407 5.88 -12.41 17.69
N GLU A 408 6.74 -11.43 17.39
CA GLU A 408 7.24 -10.46 18.38
C GLU A 408 6.14 -9.51 18.87
N LYS A 409 5.18 -9.17 18.01
CA LYS A 409 4.01 -8.35 18.37
C LYS A 409 2.73 -9.19 18.41
N SER A 410 2.66 -10.15 19.32
CA SER A 410 1.50 -11.01 19.51
C SER A 410 0.33 -10.31 20.22
N ASP A 411 0.62 -9.27 21.03
CA ASP A 411 -0.41 -8.41 21.61
C ASP A 411 -1.00 -7.47 20.57
N PRO A 412 -2.35 -7.45 20.39
CA PRO A 412 -3.00 -6.57 19.42
C PRO A 412 -2.68 -5.09 19.62
N VAL A 413 -2.57 -4.61 20.86
CA VAL A 413 -2.24 -3.20 21.14
C VAL A 413 -0.84 -2.86 20.66
N ALA A 414 0.14 -3.76 20.91
CA ALA A 414 1.52 -3.58 20.44
C ALA A 414 1.60 -3.58 18.90
N MET A 415 0.76 -4.38 18.21
CA MET A 415 0.63 -4.35 16.76
C MET A 415 0.06 -3.01 16.29
N TYR A 416 -1.03 -2.55 16.93
CA TYR A 416 -1.72 -1.31 16.57
C TYR A 416 -0.83 -0.06 16.76
N MET A 417 0.01 -0.04 17.78
CA MET A 417 0.99 1.05 17.98
C MET A 417 1.98 1.19 16.82
N GLY A 418 2.16 0.15 16.00
CA GLY A 418 2.95 0.23 14.77
C GLY A 418 2.41 1.21 13.72
N ASP A 419 1.13 1.53 13.77
CA ASP A 419 0.43 2.38 12.80
C ASP A 419 0.38 3.86 13.21
N ILE A 420 0.98 4.23 14.36
CA ILE A 420 0.86 5.57 14.96
C ILE A 420 1.33 6.70 14.02
N CYS A 421 2.31 6.42 13.17
CA CYS A 421 2.86 7.42 12.23
C CYS A 421 2.01 7.57 10.94
N THR A 422 1.10 6.65 10.65
CA THR A 422 0.43 6.58 9.35
C THR A 422 -1.07 6.86 9.39
N VAL A 423 -1.76 6.42 10.44
CA VAL A 423 -3.25 6.44 10.49
C VAL A 423 -3.84 7.84 10.43
N ALA A 424 -3.17 8.86 10.97
CA ALA A 424 -3.68 10.24 10.94
C ALA A 424 -3.86 10.76 9.51
N VAL A 425 -2.98 10.34 8.61
CA VAL A 425 -3.02 10.66 7.17
C VAL A 425 -4.27 10.09 6.51
N ASN A 426 -4.62 8.83 6.82
CA ASN A 426 -5.84 8.19 6.32
C ASN A 426 -7.10 8.85 6.89
N ILE A 427 -7.11 9.14 8.20
CA ILE A 427 -8.19 9.87 8.88
C ILE A 427 -8.45 11.22 8.21
N ALA A 428 -7.38 11.93 7.83
CA ALA A 428 -7.48 13.20 7.14
C ALA A 428 -7.80 13.08 5.63
N GLY A 429 -7.53 11.92 5.01
CA GLY A 429 -7.74 11.68 3.58
C GLY A 429 -6.62 12.22 2.68
N LEU A 430 -5.45 12.55 3.26
CA LEU A 430 -4.32 13.21 2.60
C LEU A 430 -3.45 12.24 1.79
N PRO A 431 -2.73 12.71 0.76
CA PRO A 431 -1.71 11.92 0.09
C PRO A 431 -0.45 11.84 0.93
N ALA A 432 0.23 10.70 0.88
CA ALA A 432 1.54 10.54 1.49
C ALA A 432 2.38 9.48 0.78
N ILE A 433 3.69 9.67 0.81
CA ILE A 433 4.67 8.77 0.22
C ILE A 433 5.69 8.36 1.28
N SER A 434 6.00 7.06 1.33
CA SER A 434 7.14 6.53 2.08
C SER A 434 8.30 6.33 1.13
N ILE A 435 9.48 6.81 1.50
CA ILE A 435 10.71 6.67 0.71
C ILE A 435 11.83 6.12 1.59
N PRO A 436 12.77 5.33 1.02
CA PRO A 436 13.92 4.81 1.76
C PRO A 436 14.81 5.94 2.32
N ALA A 437 15.28 5.77 3.55
CA ALA A 437 16.11 6.72 4.27
C ALA A 437 17.35 6.07 4.95
N GLY A 438 17.79 4.93 4.43
CA GLY A 438 18.94 4.19 4.92
C GLY A 438 18.58 2.87 5.56
N LEU A 439 19.54 2.32 6.30
CA LEU A 439 19.42 1.05 7.03
C LEU A 439 19.75 1.27 8.51
N ASP A 440 19.10 0.50 9.39
CA ASP A 440 19.49 0.43 10.80
C ASP A 440 20.77 -0.41 10.99
N LYS A 441 21.28 -0.47 12.24
CA LYS A 441 22.48 -1.24 12.59
C LYS A 441 22.36 -2.75 12.34
N LYS A 442 21.14 -3.26 12.11
CA LYS A 442 20.86 -4.66 11.76
C LYS A 442 20.70 -4.89 10.27
N GLY A 443 20.88 -3.84 9.45
CA GLY A 443 20.72 -3.87 8.00
C GLY A 443 19.25 -3.85 7.55
N MET A 444 18.32 -3.46 8.42
CA MET A 444 16.90 -3.34 8.09
C MET A 444 16.58 -1.94 7.55
N PRO A 445 15.75 -1.84 6.49
CA PRO A 445 15.38 -0.56 5.91
C PRO A 445 14.70 0.39 6.89
N ILE A 446 15.01 1.67 6.75
CA ILE A 446 14.33 2.79 7.40
C ILE A 446 13.59 3.58 6.32
N GLY A 447 12.33 3.93 6.59
CA GLY A 447 11.53 4.80 5.74
C GLY A 447 11.17 6.12 6.42
N ILE A 448 11.27 7.21 5.68
CA ILE A 448 10.66 8.49 6.04
C ILE A 448 9.39 8.71 5.22
N GLN A 449 8.49 9.52 5.74
CA GLN A 449 7.21 9.81 5.12
C GLN A 449 7.10 11.32 4.83
N LEU A 450 6.72 11.64 3.61
CA LEU A 450 6.24 12.97 3.25
C LEU A 450 4.72 12.93 3.14
N ILE A 451 4.08 14.01 3.60
CA ILE A 451 2.63 14.20 3.55
C ILE A 451 2.38 15.55 2.87
N ALA A 452 1.46 15.63 1.91
CA ALA A 452 1.06 16.88 1.28
C ALA A 452 -0.43 17.17 1.49
N ASN A 453 -0.87 18.36 1.11
CA ASN A 453 -2.29 18.70 1.12
C ASN A 453 -3.05 17.85 0.09
N SER A 454 -4.37 17.77 0.24
CA SER A 454 -5.21 17.01 -0.70
C SER A 454 -5.02 17.49 -2.14
N PHE A 455 -4.79 16.55 -3.05
CA PHE A 455 -4.54 16.76 -4.48
C PHE A 455 -3.23 17.48 -4.83
N ASP A 456 -2.29 17.58 -3.86
CA ASP A 456 -0.94 18.12 -4.05
C ASP A 456 0.11 16.99 -4.24
N GLU A 457 -0.24 15.89 -4.90
CA GLU A 457 0.68 14.80 -5.22
C GLU A 457 1.91 15.29 -6.00
N SER A 458 1.77 16.32 -6.81
CA SER A 458 2.90 16.92 -7.54
C SER A 458 3.96 17.48 -6.59
N LYS A 459 3.58 18.24 -5.55
CA LYS A 459 4.53 18.73 -4.54
C LYS A 459 5.16 17.58 -3.76
N LEU A 460 4.35 16.57 -3.42
CA LEU A 460 4.80 15.39 -2.73
C LEU A 460 5.90 14.66 -3.52
N LEU A 461 5.68 14.45 -4.82
CA LEU A 461 6.61 13.78 -5.73
C LEU A 461 7.85 14.64 -6.00
N THR A 462 7.71 15.98 -6.12
CA THR A 462 8.85 16.90 -6.23
C THR A 462 9.80 16.76 -5.04
N ALA A 463 9.27 16.81 -3.80
CA ALA A 463 10.07 16.67 -2.59
C ALA A 463 10.70 15.27 -2.46
N ALA A 464 9.93 14.22 -2.74
CA ALA A 464 10.40 12.84 -2.68
C ALA A 464 11.53 12.57 -3.69
N PHE A 465 11.35 13.01 -4.94
CA PHE A 465 12.35 12.84 -6.00
C PHE A 465 13.66 13.57 -5.70
N ALA A 466 13.59 14.81 -5.20
CA ALA A 466 14.77 15.57 -4.86
C ALA A 466 15.59 14.89 -3.75
N TYR A 467 14.93 14.37 -2.71
CA TYR A 467 15.57 13.62 -1.64
C TYR A 467 16.20 12.31 -2.15
N GLU A 468 15.46 11.55 -2.95
CA GLU A 468 15.92 10.30 -3.56
C GLU A 468 17.20 10.51 -4.39
N ARG A 469 17.19 11.53 -5.25
CA ARG A 469 18.34 11.85 -6.14
C ARG A 469 19.58 12.27 -5.35
N GLU A 470 19.43 12.99 -4.25
CA GLU A 470 20.54 13.45 -3.41
C GLU A 470 21.15 12.31 -2.59
N THR A 471 20.30 11.44 -2.04
CA THR A 471 20.76 10.39 -1.12
C THR A 471 21.13 9.07 -1.78
N GLY A 472 20.49 8.72 -2.91
CA GLY A 472 20.68 7.47 -3.61
C GLY A 472 20.23 6.23 -2.83
N TYR A 473 19.39 6.39 -1.80
CA TYR A 473 18.92 5.27 -0.96
C TYR A 473 17.98 4.32 -1.70
N GLU A 474 17.40 4.73 -2.83
CA GLU A 474 16.63 3.85 -3.72
C GLU A 474 17.47 2.71 -4.32
N LYS A 475 18.79 2.80 -4.25
CA LYS A 475 19.74 1.75 -4.72
C LYS A 475 20.00 0.67 -3.69
N LEU A 476 19.56 0.87 -2.44
CA LEU A 476 19.66 -0.17 -1.41
C LEU A 476 18.80 -1.37 -1.81
N ARG A 477 19.40 -2.56 -1.76
CA ARG A 477 18.71 -3.80 -2.12
C ARG A 477 18.99 -4.89 -1.09
N PRO A 478 18.05 -5.79 -0.85
CA PRO A 478 18.31 -6.94 0.00
C PRO A 478 19.35 -7.84 -0.62
N THR A 479 20.25 -8.36 0.20
CA THR A 479 21.13 -9.45 -0.19
C THR A 479 20.36 -10.76 -0.03
N VAL A 480 19.41 -11.03 -0.92
CA VAL A 480 18.80 -12.37 -0.99
C VAL A 480 19.93 -13.30 -1.37
N LYS A 481 20.45 -14.08 -0.41
CA LYS A 481 21.40 -15.14 -0.74
C LYS A 481 20.70 -16.06 -1.72
N GLU A 482 21.20 -16.09 -2.95
CA GLU A 482 20.79 -17.12 -3.89
C GLU A 482 21.02 -18.46 -3.20
N VAL A 483 19.96 -19.24 -3.09
CA VAL A 483 20.11 -20.63 -2.68
C VAL A 483 20.71 -21.32 -3.89
N GLU A 484 22.00 -21.73 -3.75
CA GLU A 484 22.70 -22.60 -4.67
C GLU A 484 21.93 -23.91 -4.94
#